data_48889153f62c43dfb5cd2c21c725c0de
#
_entry.id   48889153f62c43dfb5cd2c21c725c0de
#
_cell.length_a   1.000
_cell.length_b   1.000
_cell.length_c   1.000
_cell.angle_alpha   90.00
_cell.angle_beta   90.00
_cell.angle_gamma   90.00
#
_symmetry.space_group_name_H-M   'P 1'
#
loop_
_entity.id
_entity.type
_entity.pdbx_description
1 polymer ?
#
loop_
_entity_poly.entity_id
_entity_poly.type
_entity_poly.pdbx_seq_one_letter_code
_entity_poly.pdbx_strand_id
1 'polypeptide(L)'
;LGVPLVVVMGHQRCGAVKAACEVVEKNRRFPGNIGRMIEPIVPAVLRARGEPGDFVENSVRANVRRTVEELRTASEPMLLDPQRTGKVMVVGAYYALDTGRVDFFDVPRAA
;
A
#
# COMPACT_ATOMS: atom_id res chain seq x y z
N LEU A 1 5.99 -20.85 8.09
CA LEU A 1 4.89 -21.49 7.33
C LEU A 1 5.28 -21.92 5.92
N GLY A 2 6.44 -21.50 5.41
CA GLY A 2 6.87 -21.84 4.06
C GLY A 2 6.09 -21.18 2.95
N VAL A 3 5.41 -20.06 3.22
CA VAL A 3 4.66 -19.28 2.22
C VAL A 3 5.66 -18.59 1.27
N PRO A 4 5.58 -18.82 -0.06
CA PRO A 4 6.55 -18.24 -0.99
C PRO A 4 6.21 -16.84 -1.47
N LEU A 5 4.99 -16.36 -1.26
CA LEU A 5 4.52 -15.10 -1.82
C LEU A 5 3.68 -14.32 -0.80
N VAL A 6 3.99 -13.04 -0.65
CA VAL A 6 3.18 -12.08 0.09
C VAL A 6 2.70 -11.02 -0.90
N VAL A 7 1.39 -10.84 -1.00
CA VAL A 7 0.79 -9.83 -1.86
C VAL A 7 0.20 -8.72 -0.99
N VAL A 8 0.70 -7.51 -1.17
CA VAL A 8 0.12 -6.30 -0.55
C VAL A 8 -0.87 -5.75 -1.57
N MET A 9 -2.15 -5.86 -1.26
CA MET A 9 -3.20 -5.49 -2.22
C MET A 9 -4.00 -4.29 -1.74
N GLY A 10 -4.03 -3.25 -2.56
CA GLY A 10 -4.99 -2.17 -2.43
C GLY A 10 -6.19 -2.43 -3.33
N HIS A 11 -7.26 -1.67 -3.14
CA HIS A 11 -8.45 -1.86 -3.96
C HIS A 11 -9.08 -0.53 -4.34
N GLN A 12 -9.85 -0.56 -5.42
CA GLN A 12 -10.58 0.58 -5.94
C GLN A 12 -11.56 1.12 -4.89
N ARG A 13 -11.69 2.44 -4.82
CA ARG A 13 -12.62 3.13 -3.93
C ARG A 13 -12.46 2.76 -2.46
N CYS A 14 -11.21 2.61 -2.01
CA CYS A 14 -10.93 2.29 -0.60
C CYS A 14 -11.38 3.43 0.33
N GLY A 15 -12.30 3.13 1.24
CA GLY A 15 -12.84 4.13 2.16
C GLY A 15 -11.79 4.71 3.11
N ALA A 16 -10.88 3.89 3.58
CA ALA A 16 -9.80 4.34 4.47
C ALA A 16 -8.84 5.30 3.75
N VAL A 17 -8.47 4.98 2.52
CA VAL A 17 -7.60 5.86 1.72
C VAL A 17 -8.33 7.15 1.36
N LYS A 18 -9.62 7.07 1.00
CA LYS A 18 -10.43 8.25 0.75
C LYS A 18 -10.47 9.18 1.97
N ALA A 19 -10.63 8.60 3.16
CA ALA A 19 -10.62 9.38 4.40
C ALA A 19 -9.26 10.06 4.61
N ALA A 20 -8.16 9.37 4.34
CA ALA A 20 -6.82 9.98 4.41
C ALA A 20 -6.65 11.12 3.40
N CYS A 21 -7.21 10.98 2.20
CA CYS A 21 -7.24 12.08 1.22
C CYS A 21 -7.99 13.30 1.76
N GLU A 22 -9.10 13.09 2.45
CA GLU A 22 -9.87 14.18 3.06
C GLU A 22 -9.11 14.86 4.19
N VAL A 23 -8.32 14.11 4.96
CA VAL A 23 -7.44 14.71 5.97
C VAL A 23 -6.46 15.68 5.33
N VAL A 24 -5.85 15.28 4.22
CA VAL A 24 -4.83 16.08 3.53
C VAL A 24 -5.47 17.28 2.81
N GLU A 25 -6.56 17.07 2.07
CA GLU A 25 -7.14 18.11 1.21
C GLU A 25 -8.11 19.02 1.95
N LYS A 26 -8.88 18.48 2.89
CA LYS A 26 -9.96 19.21 3.57
C LYS A 26 -9.69 19.42 5.05
N ASN A 27 -8.53 19.04 5.52
CA ASN A 27 -8.16 19.14 6.94
C ASN A 27 -9.20 18.47 7.86
N ARG A 28 -9.83 17.40 7.36
CA ARG A 28 -10.82 16.65 8.13
C ARG A 28 -10.14 15.86 9.24
N ARG A 29 -10.82 15.74 10.39
CA ARG A 29 -10.31 14.98 11.52
C ARG A 29 -11.19 13.77 11.80
N PHE A 30 -10.57 12.66 12.14
CA PHE A 30 -11.24 11.43 12.54
C PHE A 30 -10.79 11.09 13.96
N PRO A 31 -11.71 11.15 14.95
CA PRO A 31 -11.32 10.90 16.34
C PRO A 31 -11.11 9.41 16.63
N GLY A 32 -10.35 9.14 17.69
CA GLY A 32 -10.20 7.80 18.24
C GLY A 32 -9.44 6.85 17.33
N ASN A 33 -9.87 5.60 17.32
CA ASN A 33 -9.19 4.53 16.58
C ASN A 33 -9.28 4.67 15.06
N ILE A 34 -10.33 5.31 14.56
CA ILE A 34 -10.46 5.58 13.12
C ILE A 34 -9.31 6.49 12.69
N GLY A 35 -9.06 7.56 13.44
CA GLY A 35 -7.93 8.46 13.15
C GLY A 35 -6.60 7.75 13.20
N ARG A 36 -6.39 6.88 14.17
CA ARG A 36 -5.16 6.10 14.30
C ARG A 36 -4.94 5.14 13.14
N MET A 37 -6.02 4.57 12.61
CA MET A 37 -5.96 3.68 11.45
C MET A 37 -5.61 4.44 10.16
N ILE A 38 -6.10 5.66 10.04
CA ILE A 38 -5.91 6.49 8.85
C ILE A 38 -4.54 7.17 8.84
N GLU A 39 -4.02 7.55 10.00
CA GLU A 39 -2.76 8.29 10.13
C GLU A 39 -1.60 7.67 9.35
N PRO A 40 -1.35 6.34 9.40
CA PRO A 40 -0.25 5.74 8.63
C PRO A 40 -0.41 5.82 7.11
N ILE A 41 -1.61 6.10 6.61
CA ILE A 41 -1.88 6.22 5.17
C ILE A 41 -1.51 7.62 4.65
N VAL A 42 -1.54 8.62 5.51
CA VAL A 42 -1.32 10.03 5.14
C VAL A 42 -0.02 10.26 4.36
N PRO A 43 1.13 9.68 4.74
CA PRO A 43 2.36 9.89 3.95
C PRO A 43 2.25 9.42 2.49
N ALA A 44 1.52 8.34 2.24
CA ALA A 44 1.30 7.86 0.88
C ALA A 44 0.43 8.83 0.07
N VAL A 45 -0.60 9.39 0.71
CA VAL A 45 -1.46 10.41 0.09
C VAL A 45 -0.64 11.65 -0.29
N LEU A 46 0.25 12.08 0.59
CA LEU A 46 1.13 13.22 0.31
C LEU A 46 2.05 12.96 -0.89
N ARG A 47 2.54 11.73 -1.04
CA ARG A 47 3.35 11.35 -2.21
C ARG A 47 2.54 11.35 -3.50
N ALA A 48 1.29 10.93 -3.44
CA ALA A 48 0.41 10.87 -4.62
C ALA A 48 -0.14 12.24 -5.02
N ARG A 49 -0.02 13.23 -4.16
CA ARG A 49 -0.53 14.57 -4.38
C ARG A 49 0.14 15.22 -5.58
N GLY A 50 -0.65 15.73 -6.50
CA GLY A 50 -0.14 16.39 -7.69
C GLY A 50 0.13 15.46 -8.87
N GLU A 51 0.03 14.14 -8.70
CA GLU A 51 0.13 13.22 -9.83
C GLU A 51 -1.12 13.29 -10.71
N PRO A 52 -0.97 13.12 -12.03
CA PRO A 52 -2.13 13.12 -12.92
C PRO A 52 -3.01 11.89 -12.70
N GLY A 53 -4.32 12.05 -12.91
CA GLY A 53 -5.29 10.98 -12.77
C GLY A 53 -6.09 11.08 -11.48
N ASP A 54 -6.73 9.99 -11.09
CA ASP A 54 -7.58 9.94 -9.91
C ASP A 54 -6.72 9.96 -8.64
N PHE A 55 -6.97 10.95 -7.78
CA PHE A 55 -6.19 11.12 -6.55
C PHE A 55 -6.35 9.95 -5.58
N VAL A 56 -7.56 9.43 -5.41
CA VAL A 56 -7.80 8.30 -4.51
C VAL A 56 -7.10 7.05 -5.04
N GLU A 57 -7.22 6.76 -6.34
CA GLU A 57 -6.53 5.62 -6.94
C GLU A 57 -5.01 5.73 -6.80
N ASN A 58 -4.46 6.90 -7.11
CA ASN A 58 -3.02 7.15 -6.97
C ASN A 58 -2.56 6.97 -5.53
N SER A 59 -3.37 7.40 -4.58
CA SER A 59 -3.09 7.26 -3.15
C SER A 59 -3.14 5.80 -2.70
N VAL A 60 -4.10 5.01 -3.21
CA VAL A 60 -4.16 3.57 -2.94
C VAL A 60 -2.89 2.89 -3.41
N ARG A 61 -2.48 3.17 -4.64
CA ARG A 61 -1.25 2.58 -5.22
C ARG A 61 0.00 3.00 -4.45
N ALA A 62 0.08 4.27 -4.07
CA ALA A 62 1.20 4.78 -3.26
C ALA A 62 1.26 4.11 -1.89
N ASN A 63 0.11 3.86 -1.28
CA ASN A 63 0.06 3.19 0.02
C ASN A 63 0.51 1.73 -0.09
N VAL A 64 0.15 1.04 -1.16
CA VAL A 64 0.64 -0.32 -1.43
C VAL A 64 2.16 -0.31 -1.59
N ARG A 65 2.71 0.59 -2.39
CA ARG A 65 4.17 0.69 -2.60
C ARG A 65 4.91 0.94 -1.29
N ARG A 66 4.36 1.81 -0.46
CA ARG A 66 4.95 2.12 0.84
C ARG A 66 4.98 0.89 1.76
N THR A 67 3.87 0.15 1.81
CA THR A 67 3.78 -1.05 2.63
C THR A 67 4.74 -2.14 2.11
N VAL A 68 4.82 -2.32 0.80
CA VAL A 68 5.78 -3.24 0.18
C VAL A 68 7.21 -2.88 0.57
N GLU A 69 7.56 -1.60 0.48
CA GLU A 69 8.89 -1.11 0.83
C GLU A 69 9.20 -1.36 2.31
N GLU A 70 8.25 -1.09 3.20
CA GLU A 70 8.40 -1.34 4.62
C GLU A 70 8.70 -2.82 4.91
N LEU A 71 8.02 -3.73 4.22
CA LEU A 71 8.26 -5.16 4.36
C LEU A 71 9.62 -5.57 3.80
N ARG A 72 10.04 -4.99 2.67
CA ARG A 72 11.32 -5.31 2.04
C ARG A 72 12.52 -4.76 2.81
N THR A 73 12.34 -3.69 3.54
CA THR A 73 13.42 -3.03 4.30
C THR A 73 13.29 -3.24 5.80
N ALA A 74 12.41 -4.16 6.23
CA ALA A 74 12.22 -4.45 7.64
C ALA A 74 13.54 -4.96 8.26
N SER A 75 13.83 -4.50 9.47
CA SER A 75 15.04 -4.92 10.20
C SER A 75 14.88 -6.29 10.86
N GLU A 76 13.66 -6.78 10.96
CA GLU A 76 13.38 -8.09 11.55
C GLU A 76 13.92 -9.22 10.69
N PRO A 77 14.85 -10.07 11.20
CA PRO A 77 15.37 -11.17 10.41
C PRO A 77 14.32 -12.16 9.92
N MET A 78 13.24 -12.36 10.68
CA MET A 78 12.14 -13.24 10.28
C MET A 78 11.43 -12.77 9.02
N LEU A 79 11.44 -11.46 8.75
CA LEU A 79 10.87 -10.87 7.53
C LEU A 79 11.93 -10.72 6.45
N LEU A 80 13.12 -10.28 6.81
CA LEU A 80 14.17 -9.92 5.86
C LEU A 80 14.87 -11.15 5.27
N ASP A 81 15.24 -12.11 6.10
CA ASP A 81 16.06 -13.25 5.66
C ASP A 81 15.37 -14.11 4.59
N PRO A 82 14.07 -14.46 4.70
CA PRO A 82 13.42 -15.21 3.64
C PRO A 82 13.36 -14.45 2.31
N GLN A 83 13.27 -13.13 2.35
CA GLN A 83 13.29 -12.32 1.12
C GLN A 83 14.69 -12.31 0.49
N ARG A 84 15.73 -12.18 1.31
CA ARG A 84 17.12 -12.16 0.82
C ARG A 84 17.54 -13.50 0.21
N THR A 85 17.05 -14.60 0.75
CA THR A 85 17.39 -15.95 0.27
C THR A 85 16.46 -16.45 -0.85
N GLY A 86 15.50 -15.62 -1.27
CA GLY A 86 14.57 -15.98 -2.34
C GLY A 86 13.46 -16.94 -1.94
N LYS A 87 13.27 -17.19 -0.66
CA LYS A 87 12.19 -18.06 -0.17
C LYS A 87 10.84 -17.39 -0.18
N VAL A 88 10.81 -16.06 -0.02
CA VAL A 88 9.59 -15.26 -0.02
C VAL A 88 9.78 -14.06 -0.94
N MET A 89 8.79 -13.79 -1.78
CA MET A 89 8.72 -12.58 -2.59
C MET A 89 7.57 -11.72 -2.08
N VAL A 90 7.81 -10.41 -1.93
CA VAL A 90 6.77 -9.44 -1.57
C VAL A 90 6.47 -8.61 -2.80
N VAL A 91 5.20 -8.57 -3.19
CA VAL A 91 4.74 -7.82 -4.37
C VAL A 91 3.56 -6.93 -4.03
N GLY A 92 3.33 -5.90 -4.85
CA GLY A 92 2.15 -5.05 -4.76
C GLY A 92 1.09 -5.43 -5.79
N ALA A 93 -0.16 -5.12 -5.48
CA ALA A 93 -1.27 -5.35 -6.40
C ALA A 93 -2.39 -4.34 -6.16
N TYR A 94 -3.17 -4.10 -7.20
CA TYR A 94 -4.36 -3.25 -7.14
C TYR A 94 -5.55 -4.02 -7.70
N TYR A 95 -6.63 -4.08 -6.92
CA TYR A 95 -7.86 -4.77 -7.26
C TYR A 95 -8.91 -3.77 -7.75
N ALA A 96 -9.35 -3.92 -8.98
CA ALA A 96 -10.42 -3.11 -9.56
C ALA A 96 -11.77 -3.76 -9.25
N LEU A 97 -12.57 -3.14 -8.40
CA LEU A 97 -13.86 -3.68 -7.98
C LEU A 97 -14.85 -3.79 -9.14
N ASP A 98 -14.77 -2.88 -10.11
CA ASP A 98 -15.69 -2.85 -11.24
C ASP A 98 -15.54 -4.05 -12.17
N THR A 99 -14.32 -4.58 -12.32
CA THR A 99 -14.01 -5.62 -13.29
C THR A 99 -13.52 -6.92 -12.68
N GLY A 100 -13.10 -6.90 -11.41
CA GLY A 100 -12.41 -8.01 -10.77
C GLY A 100 -10.96 -8.18 -11.23
N ARG A 101 -10.45 -7.26 -12.03
CA ARG A 101 -9.07 -7.30 -12.51
C ARG A 101 -8.09 -6.98 -11.38
N VAL A 102 -7.00 -7.72 -11.35
CA VAL A 102 -5.87 -7.48 -10.43
C VAL A 102 -4.66 -7.07 -11.25
N ASP A 103 -4.14 -5.87 -10.97
CA ASP A 103 -2.89 -5.38 -11.53
C ASP A 103 -1.77 -5.62 -10.54
N PHE A 104 -0.81 -6.46 -10.89
CA PHE A 104 0.40 -6.62 -10.09
C PHE A 104 1.40 -5.55 -10.49
N PHE A 105 2.01 -4.94 -9.49
CA PHE A 105 3.05 -3.94 -9.70
C PHE A 105 4.07 -4.02 -8.56
N ASP A 106 5.17 -3.29 -8.70
CA ASP A 106 6.26 -3.30 -7.72
C ASP A 106 6.76 -4.73 -7.45
N VAL A 107 6.85 -5.52 -8.55
CA VAL A 107 7.38 -6.88 -8.47
C VAL A 107 8.90 -6.83 -8.50
N PRO A 108 9.61 -7.53 -7.55
CA PRO A 108 11.05 -7.54 -7.56
C PRO A 108 11.58 -8.17 -8.85
N ARG A 109 12.67 -7.61 -9.37
CA ARG A 109 13.35 -8.22 -10.50
C ARG A 109 14.06 -9.50 -10.05
N ALA A 110 14.03 -10.51 -10.89
CA ALA A 110 14.85 -11.68 -10.69
C ALA A 110 16.33 -11.26 -10.68
N ALA A 111 17.07 -11.77 -9.71
CA ALA A 111 18.48 -11.49 -9.56
C ALA A 111 19.29 -12.12 -10.72
#